data_4dabf70241ce9ea6509b8631ccb60a2f
#
_entry.id   4dabf70241ce9ea6509b8631ccb60a2f
#
_cell.length_a   1.000
_cell.length_b   1.000
_cell.length_c   1.000
_cell.angle_alpha   90.00
_cell.angle_beta   90.00
_cell.angle_gamma   90.00
#
_symmetry.space_group_name_H-M   'P 1'
#
loop_
_entity.id
_entity.type
_entity.pdbx_description
1 polymer ?
#
loop_
_entity_poly.entity_id
_entity_poly.type
_entity_poly.pdbx_seq_one_letter_code
_entity_poly.pdbx_strand_id
1 'polypeptide(L)'
;MYNILIIGAGQLGSRHLQGALLSKNELNITVVDPSQESINVACERASEVKYGNPHSTVSYKIDIPNNEYIDICIIATAAHVRAIVTKQLLLTNEVKQIVFEKVLFQKLAEYDEVVQLLNDSKSVGWVNCPRRLCSTYIALKQRLDQSKPIHMMVRGGAWGMACNSIHFLDIFSYLVGHSSLELRESK
;
A
#
# COMPACT_ATOMS: atom_id res chain seq x y z
N MET A 1 -15.86 -4.87 14.46
CA MET A 1 -16.00 -4.25 13.11
C MET A 1 -14.87 -3.26 12.92
N TYR A 2 -14.19 -3.23 11.76
CA TYR A 2 -13.15 -2.26 11.42
C TYR A 2 -13.60 -1.42 10.23
N ASN A 3 -13.32 -0.11 10.28
CA ASN A 3 -13.58 0.81 9.19
C ASN A 3 -12.38 0.87 8.24
N ILE A 4 -12.58 0.45 7.01
CA ILE A 4 -11.55 0.39 5.97
C ILE A 4 -11.90 1.38 4.87
N LEU A 5 -10.94 2.21 4.49
CA LEU A 5 -11.06 3.10 3.34
C LEU A 5 -10.07 2.68 2.26
N ILE A 6 -10.53 2.52 1.02
CA ILE A 6 -9.66 2.26 -0.14
C ILE A 6 -9.81 3.43 -1.09
N ILE A 7 -8.74 4.20 -1.31
CA ILE A 7 -8.72 5.33 -2.22
C ILE A 7 -7.98 4.93 -3.51
N GLY A 8 -8.71 4.97 -4.62
CA GLY A 8 -8.30 4.45 -5.92
C GLY A 8 -8.88 3.07 -6.18
N ALA A 9 -9.90 2.98 -7.04
CA ALA A 9 -10.60 1.73 -7.39
C ALA A 9 -10.02 1.03 -8.64
N GLY A 10 -8.91 1.53 -9.17
CA GLY A 10 -8.24 0.97 -10.34
C GLY A 10 -7.72 -0.46 -10.14
N GLN A 11 -6.75 -0.87 -10.98
CA GLN A 11 -6.26 -2.26 -11.02
C GLN A 11 -5.77 -2.78 -9.66
N LEU A 12 -5.05 -1.97 -8.88
CA LEU A 12 -4.54 -2.39 -7.57
C LEU A 12 -5.60 -2.22 -6.47
N GLY A 13 -6.31 -1.09 -6.43
CA GLY A 13 -7.31 -0.86 -5.38
C GLY A 13 -8.44 -1.88 -5.38
N SER A 14 -8.93 -2.28 -6.56
CA SER A 14 -9.94 -3.36 -6.65
C SER A 14 -9.39 -4.73 -6.21
N ARG A 15 -8.08 -4.99 -6.34
CA ARG A 15 -7.44 -6.20 -5.80
C ARG A 15 -7.28 -6.12 -4.28
N HIS A 16 -6.98 -4.92 -3.73
CA HIS A 16 -7.02 -4.71 -2.28
C HIS A 16 -8.42 -4.95 -1.71
N LEU A 17 -9.46 -4.49 -2.41
CA LEU A 17 -10.84 -4.75 -2.03
C LEU A 17 -11.13 -6.26 -1.98
N GLN A 18 -10.77 -7.01 -3.03
CA GLN A 18 -10.93 -8.46 -3.04
C GLN A 18 -10.21 -9.14 -1.88
N GLY A 19 -8.96 -8.70 -1.59
CA GLY A 19 -8.20 -9.22 -0.46
C GLY A 19 -8.84 -8.90 0.90
N ALA A 20 -9.34 -7.69 1.08
CA ALA A 20 -10.04 -7.28 2.31
C ALA A 20 -11.31 -8.08 2.53
N LEU A 21 -12.09 -8.35 1.48
CA LEU A 21 -13.32 -9.13 1.55
C LEU A 21 -13.11 -10.59 1.99
N LEU A 22 -11.90 -11.15 1.82
CA LEU A 22 -11.55 -12.48 2.30
C LEU A 22 -11.25 -12.52 3.80
N SER A 23 -11.18 -11.37 4.47
CA SER A 23 -10.95 -11.28 5.92
C SER A 23 -12.05 -12.01 6.69
N LYS A 24 -11.65 -12.69 7.77
CA LYS A 24 -12.59 -13.26 8.74
C LYS A 24 -13.13 -12.22 9.73
N ASN A 25 -12.49 -11.05 9.81
CA ASN A 25 -12.98 -9.94 10.60
C ASN A 25 -14.17 -9.27 9.90
N GLU A 26 -15.08 -8.74 10.67
CA GLU A 26 -16.15 -7.89 10.18
C GLU A 26 -15.60 -6.52 9.77
N LEU A 27 -15.77 -6.17 8.49
CA LEU A 27 -15.26 -4.94 7.90
C LEU A 27 -16.38 -4.08 7.35
N ASN A 28 -16.31 -2.79 7.61
CA ASN A 28 -17.08 -1.75 6.93
C ASN A 28 -16.14 -1.06 5.92
N ILE A 29 -16.28 -1.37 4.64
CA ILE A 29 -15.35 -0.95 3.60
C ILE A 29 -15.97 0.17 2.78
N THR A 30 -15.29 1.29 2.66
CA THR A 30 -15.62 2.35 1.70
C THR A 30 -14.55 2.39 0.62
N VAL A 31 -14.96 2.31 -0.64
CA VAL A 31 -14.09 2.44 -1.82
C VAL A 31 -14.34 3.78 -2.48
N VAL A 32 -13.27 4.53 -2.75
CA VAL A 32 -13.36 5.89 -3.32
C VAL A 32 -12.57 5.97 -4.60
N ASP A 33 -13.19 6.46 -5.66
CA ASP A 33 -12.51 6.83 -6.91
C ASP A 33 -13.35 7.88 -7.66
N PRO A 34 -12.75 8.95 -8.21
CA PRO A 34 -13.49 9.94 -8.99
C PRO A 34 -14.04 9.38 -10.32
N SER A 35 -13.54 8.23 -10.79
CA SER A 35 -13.99 7.55 -12.00
C SER A 35 -15.08 6.53 -11.67
N GLN A 36 -16.30 6.77 -12.17
CA GLN A 36 -17.39 5.80 -12.07
C GLN A 36 -17.07 4.47 -12.76
N GLU A 37 -16.28 4.50 -13.84
CA GLU A 37 -15.82 3.28 -14.53
C GLU A 37 -14.92 2.43 -13.63
N SER A 38 -13.97 3.06 -12.91
CA SER A 38 -13.11 2.36 -11.94
C SER A 38 -13.95 1.75 -10.80
N ILE A 39 -14.96 2.47 -10.32
CA ILE A 39 -15.89 1.97 -9.30
C ILE A 39 -16.65 0.76 -9.81
N ASN A 40 -17.18 0.81 -11.05
CA ASN A 40 -17.92 -0.31 -11.64
C ASN A 40 -17.03 -1.57 -11.73
N VAL A 41 -15.78 -1.42 -12.18
CA VAL A 41 -14.81 -2.53 -12.22
C VAL A 41 -14.52 -3.08 -10.82
N ALA A 42 -14.39 -2.21 -9.82
CA ALA A 42 -14.17 -2.66 -8.45
C ALA A 42 -15.39 -3.40 -7.87
N CYS A 43 -16.60 -2.94 -8.18
CA CYS A 43 -17.86 -3.60 -7.80
C CYS A 43 -17.98 -4.99 -8.45
N GLU A 44 -17.70 -5.10 -9.74
CA GLU A 44 -17.71 -6.38 -10.48
C GLU A 44 -16.71 -7.36 -9.86
N ARG A 45 -15.46 -6.94 -9.63
CA ARG A 45 -14.44 -7.78 -8.99
C ARG A 45 -14.80 -8.19 -7.57
N ALA A 46 -15.45 -7.31 -6.81
CA ALA A 46 -15.91 -7.65 -5.47
C ALA A 46 -16.98 -8.76 -5.50
N SER A 47 -17.83 -8.79 -6.52
CA SER A 47 -18.88 -9.84 -6.69
C SER A 47 -18.30 -11.23 -7.01
N GLU A 48 -17.06 -11.30 -7.50
CA GLU A 48 -16.35 -12.56 -7.77
C GLU A 48 -15.87 -13.26 -6.50
N VAL A 49 -15.86 -12.55 -5.36
CA VAL A 49 -15.26 -13.03 -4.11
C VAL A 49 -16.36 -13.39 -3.09
N LYS A 50 -16.26 -14.60 -2.52
CA LYS A 50 -17.06 -14.94 -1.36
C LYS A 50 -16.50 -14.26 -0.12
N TYR A 51 -17.29 -13.49 0.58
CA TYR A 51 -16.88 -12.78 1.79
C TYR A 51 -16.44 -13.75 2.89
N GLY A 52 -15.30 -13.48 3.48
CA GLY A 52 -14.77 -14.24 4.61
C GLY A 52 -15.61 -14.04 5.88
N ASN A 53 -16.18 -12.86 6.05
CA ASN A 53 -17.19 -12.55 7.06
C ASN A 53 -18.49 -12.06 6.38
N PRO A 54 -19.64 -12.73 6.60
CA PRO A 54 -20.89 -12.39 5.94
C PRO A 54 -21.49 -11.05 6.41
N HIS A 55 -21.04 -10.50 7.51
CA HIS A 55 -21.49 -9.20 8.03
C HIS A 55 -20.66 -8.01 7.50
N SER A 56 -19.61 -8.28 6.73
CA SER A 56 -18.84 -7.22 6.09
C SER A 56 -19.67 -6.50 5.03
N THR A 57 -19.51 -5.18 4.95
CA THR A 57 -20.22 -4.32 4.00
C THR A 57 -19.25 -3.57 3.10
N VAL A 58 -19.71 -3.23 1.89
CA VAL A 58 -18.95 -2.40 0.95
C VAL A 58 -19.84 -1.27 0.46
N SER A 59 -19.32 -0.06 0.50
CA SER A 59 -19.92 1.13 -0.10
C SER A 59 -18.95 1.78 -1.09
N TYR A 60 -19.48 2.49 -2.08
CA TYR A 60 -18.70 3.13 -3.13
C TYR A 60 -19.02 4.62 -3.16
N LYS A 61 -18.00 5.47 -3.24
CA LYS A 61 -18.12 6.93 -3.24
C LYS A 61 -17.22 7.54 -4.31
N ILE A 62 -17.59 8.70 -4.82
CA ILE A 62 -16.78 9.49 -5.77
C ILE A 62 -15.74 10.31 -5.00
N ASP A 63 -16.10 10.83 -3.83
CA ASP A 63 -15.29 11.71 -3.03
C ASP A 63 -14.86 11.07 -1.71
N ILE A 64 -13.69 11.50 -1.20
CA ILE A 64 -13.20 11.10 0.11
C ILE A 64 -14.20 11.60 1.17
N PRO A 65 -14.68 10.72 2.07
CA PRO A 65 -15.56 11.13 3.17
C PRO A 65 -14.85 12.10 4.12
N ASN A 66 -15.63 12.87 4.85
CA ASN A 66 -15.11 13.78 5.87
C ASN A 66 -15.64 13.41 7.27
N ASN A 67 -14.86 13.74 8.30
CA ASN A 67 -15.18 13.51 9.71
C ASN A 67 -15.44 12.03 10.06
N GLU A 68 -14.73 11.12 9.38
CA GLU A 68 -14.81 9.69 9.64
C GLU A 68 -13.62 9.22 10.50
N TYR A 69 -13.85 8.20 11.32
CA TYR A 69 -12.78 7.43 11.96
C TYR A 69 -12.47 6.20 11.10
N ILE A 70 -11.21 6.05 10.70
CA ILE A 70 -10.73 5.03 9.77
C ILE A 70 -9.62 4.22 10.44
N ASP A 71 -9.84 2.92 10.64
CA ASP A 71 -8.83 2.03 11.22
C ASP A 71 -7.68 1.81 10.24
N ILE A 72 -7.98 1.57 8.95
CA ILE A 72 -6.97 1.36 7.90
C ILE A 72 -7.43 2.05 6.62
N CYS A 73 -6.58 2.93 6.11
CA CYS A 73 -6.74 3.48 4.77
C CYS A 73 -5.71 2.85 3.82
N ILE A 74 -6.15 2.38 2.65
CA ILE A 74 -5.27 1.91 1.57
C ILE A 74 -5.29 2.95 0.46
N ILE A 75 -4.15 3.60 0.19
CA ILE A 75 -4.04 4.60 -0.89
C ILE A 75 -3.41 3.93 -2.11
N ALA A 76 -4.27 3.48 -3.03
CA ALA A 76 -3.91 2.76 -4.25
C ALA A 76 -3.92 3.65 -5.51
N THR A 77 -3.87 4.97 -5.34
CA THR A 77 -3.80 5.95 -6.43
C THR A 77 -2.45 5.94 -7.15
N ALA A 78 -2.39 6.58 -8.31
CA ALA A 78 -1.11 6.86 -8.98
C ALA A 78 -0.20 7.73 -8.10
N ALA A 79 1.13 7.54 -8.22
CA ALA A 79 2.11 8.19 -7.36
C ALA A 79 2.06 9.74 -7.41
N HIS A 80 1.75 10.32 -8.58
CA HIS A 80 1.74 11.79 -8.77
C HIS A 80 0.61 12.53 -8.04
N VAL A 81 -0.46 11.84 -7.65
CA VAL A 81 -1.58 12.44 -6.88
C VAL A 81 -1.59 12.00 -5.42
N ARG A 82 -0.75 11.05 -5.05
CA ARG A 82 -0.82 10.37 -3.75
C ARG A 82 -0.57 11.30 -2.57
N ALA A 83 0.40 12.20 -2.66
CA ALA A 83 0.67 13.16 -1.60
C ALA A 83 -0.51 14.10 -1.36
N ILE A 84 -1.13 14.61 -2.43
CA ILE A 84 -2.30 15.49 -2.35
C ILE A 84 -3.49 14.76 -1.72
N VAL A 85 -3.74 13.52 -2.14
CA VAL A 85 -4.81 12.66 -1.60
C VAL A 85 -4.57 12.37 -0.13
N THR A 86 -3.32 12.08 0.28
CA THR A 86 -2.96 11.85 1.67
C THR A 86 -3.23 13.09 2.53
N LYS A 87 -2.85 14.26 2.05
CA LYS A 87 -3.10 15.53 2.74
C LYS A 87 -4.60 15.77 2.93
N GLN A 88 -5.39 15.66 1.87
CA GLN A 88 -6.84 15.80 1.95
C GLN A 88 -7.44 14.83 2.98
N LEU A 89 -7.05 13.56 2.95
CA LEU A 89 -7.51 12.54 3.86
C LEU A 89 -7.25 12.92 5.32
N LEU A 90 -5.99 13.27 5.64
CA LEU A 90 -5.56 13.53 7.03
C LEU A 90 -6.05 14.87 7.59
N LEU A 91 -6.39 15.83 6.74
CA LEU A 91 -6.98 17.11 7.17
C LEU A 91 -8.46 16.99 7.55
N THR A 92 -9.14 15.96 7.06
CA THR A 92 -10.61 15.86 7.21
C THR A 92 -11.07 14.61 7.95
N ASN A 93 -10.17 13.68 8.28
CA ASN A 93 -10.52 12.42 8.92
C ASN A 93 -9.51 12.03 10.01
N GLU A 94 -9.95 11.22 10.96
CA GLU A 94 -9.07 10.53 11.90
C GLU A 94 -8.68 9.17 11.33
N VAL A 95 -7.39 8.99 11.00
CA VAL A 95 -6.88 7.76 10.37
C VAL A 95 -5.82 7.12 11.24
N LYS A 96 -6.02 5.89 11.64
CA LYS A 96 -5.06 5.18 12.50
C LYS A 96 -3.86 4.65 11.72
N GLN A 97 -4.11 4.00 10.59
CA GLN A 97 -3.06 3.40 9.76
C GLN A 97 -3.30 3.65 8.28
N ILE A 98 -2.23 3.90 7.54
CA ILE A 98 -2.28 4.12 6.08
C ILE A 98 -1.33 3.15 5.40
N VAL A 99 -1.82 2.39 4.43
CA VAL A 99 -1.03 1.55 3.54
C VAL A 99 -0.92 2.25 2.19
N PHE A 100 0.29 2.63 1.84
CA PHE A 100 0.60 3.28 0.57
C PHE A 100 1.07 2.28 -0.47
N GLU A 101 0.60 2.41 -1.70
CA GLU A 101 1.18 1.70 -2.82
C GLU A 101 2.56 2.25 -3.20
N LYS A 102 3.40 1.37 -3.73
CA LYS A 102 4.70 1.73 -4.30
C LYS A 102 4.49 2.24 -5.77
N VAL A 103 5.32 3.01 -6.38
CA VAL A 103 6.40 3.85 -5.83
C VAL A 103 5.72 4.98 -5.06
N LEU A 104 6.22 5.30 -3.89
CA LEU A 104 5.48 6.08 -2.90
C LEU A 104 5.12 7.49 -3.42
N PHE A 105 6.12 8.34 -3.67
CA PHE A 105 5.95 9.70 -4.20
C PHE A 105 6.96 9.97 -5.31
N GLN A 106 6.68 11.00 -6.13
CA GLN A 106 7.56 11.36 -7.25
C GLN A 106 8.58 12.46 -6.90
N LYS A 107 8.33 13.25 -5.86
CA LYS A 107 9.18 14.38 -5.44
C LYS A 107 9.67 14.19 -4.02
N LEU A 108 10.94 14.54 -3.76
CA LEU A 108 11.51 14.44 -2.40
C LEU A 108 10.73 15.26 -1.37
N ALA A 109 10.30 16.47 -1.73
CA ALA A 109 9.53 17.33 -0.83
C ALA A 109 8.20 16.69 -0.38
N GLU A 110 7.60 15.82 -1.20
CA GLU A 110 6.36 15.11 -0.85
C GLU A 110 6.58 14.09 0.29
N TYR A 111 7.80 13.55 0.42
CA TYR A 111 8.13 12.66 1.56
C TYR A 111 8.15 13.43 2.87
N ASP A 112 8.81 14.58 2.91
CA ASP A 112 8.90 15.41 4.12
C ASP A 112 7.52 15.92 4.54
N GLU A 113 6.72 16.41 3.58
CA GLU A 113 5.35 16.87 3.82
C GLU A 113 4.47 15.74 4.40
N VAL A 114 4.50 14.55 3.81
CA VAL A 114 3.64 13.44 4.27
C VAL A 114 4.12 12.89 5.62
N VAL A 115 5.43 12.82 5.87
CA VAL A 115 5.95 12.43 7.19
C VAL A 115 5.48 13.39 8.27
N GLN A 116 5.52 14.71 7.99
CA GLN A 116 4.99 15.71 8.94
C GLN A 116 3.49 15.52 9.20
N LEU A 117 2.69 15.34 8.14
CA LEU A 117 1.25 15.10 8.27
C LEU A 117 0.93 13.84 9.09
N LEU A 118 1.67 12.75 8.87
CA LEU A 118 1.52 11.50 9.64
C LEU A 118 1.83 11.71 11.12
N ASN A 119 2.89 12.47 11.43
CA ASN A 119 3.26 12.78 12.82
C ASN A 119 2.19 13.64 13.49
N ASP A 120 1.71 14.70 12.83
CA ASP A 120 0.71 15.63 13.36
C ASP A 120 -0.63 14.93 13.62
N SER A 121 -1.04 14.02 12.72
CA SER A 121 -2.27 13.23 12.85
C SER A 121 -2.11 11.99 13.74
N LYS A 122 -0.87 11.66 14.18
CA LYS A 122 -0.54 10.42 14.89
C LYS A 122 -0.90 9.14 14.11
N SER A 123 -0.91 9.23 12.80
CA SER A 123 -1.17 8.12 11.89
C SER A 123 0.11 7.32 11.62
N VAL A 124 -0.01 6.02 11.45
CA VAL A 124 1.13 5.16 11.08
C VAL A 124 1.08 4.86 9.58
N GLY A 125 2.15 5.20 8.86
CA GLY A 125 2.29 4.93 7.42
C GLY A 125 3.07 3.65 7.13
N TRP A 126 2.57 2.82 6.22
CA TRP A 126 3.20 1.59 5.72
C TRP A 126 3.30 1.65 4.20
N VAL A 127 4.44 1.25 3.65
CA VAL A 127 4.60 1.10 2.19
C VAL A 127 4.37 -0.35 1.80
N ASN A 128 3.50 -0.60 0.81
CA ASN A 128 3.13 -1.94 0.38
C ASN A 128 4.27 -2.62 -0.41
N CYS A 129 5.27 -3.12 0.30
CA CYS A 129 6.34 -3.98 -0.21
C CYS A 129 6.15 -5.42 0.34
N PRO A 130 5.19 -6.20 -0.17
CA PRO A 130 4.71 -7.42 0.48
C PRO A 130 5.68 -8.61 0.41
N ARG A 131 6.74 -8.55 -0.40
CA ARG A 131 7.66 -9.69 -0.59
C ARG A 131 8.30 -10.16 0.71
N ARG A 132 8.59 -9.24 1.65
CA ARG A 132 9.14 -9.58 2.98
C ARG A 132 8.20 -10.43 3.83
N LEU A 133 6.91 -10.50 3.49
CA LEU A 133 5.91 -11.32 4.15
C LEU A 133 5.78 -12.71 3.51
N CYS A 134 6.41 -12.95 2.36
CA CYS A 134 6.37 -14.26 1.72
C CYS A 134 7.23 -15.27 2.52
N SER A 135 6.68 -16.44 2.76
CA SER A 135 7.35 -17.51 3.51
C SER A 135 8.73 -17.88 2.98
N THR A 136 8.91 -17.85 1.66
CA THR A 136 10.20 -18.08 0.98
C THR A 136 11.28 -17.09 1.43
N TYR A 137 10.97 -15.79 1.50
CA TYR A 137 11.94 -14.77 1.92
C TYR A 137 12.16 -14.77 3.43
N ILE A 138 11.13 -15.10 4.21
CA ILE A 138 11.27 -15.30 5.65
C ILE A 138 12.22 -16.46 5.93
N ALA A 139 12.02 -17.61 5.29
CA ALA A 139 12.90 -18.78 5.42
C ALA A 139 14.32 -18.51 4.92
N LEU A 140 14.47 -17.75 3.80
CA LEU A 140 15.77 -17.36 3.28
C LEU A 140 16.52 -16.51 4.30
N LYS A 141 15.88 -15.49 4.90
CA LYS A 141 16.50 -14.64 5.92
C LYS A 141 17.04 -15.44 7.11
N GLN A 142 16.29 -16.44 7.57
CA GLN A 142 16.69 -17.32 8.69
C GLN A 142 17.93 -18.17 8.36
N ARG A 143 18.18 -18.46 7.07
CA ARG A 143 19.32 -19.26 6.61
C ARG A 143 20.58 -18.45 6.26
N LEU A 144 20.43 -17.13 6.10
CA LEU A 144 21.55 -16.26 5.78
C LEU A 144 22.45 -16.04 7.00
N ASP A 145 23.74 -16.24 6.80
CA ASP A 145 24.77 -15.89 7.79
C ASP A 145 25.03 -14.39 7.75
N GLN A 146 24.45 -13.66 8.70
CA GLN A 146 24.53 -12.22 8.80
C GLN A 146 25.96 -11.69 9.09
N SER A 147 26.89 -12.57 9.45
CA SER A 147 28.31 -12.22 9.66
C SER A 147 29.09 -12.12 8.34
N LYS A 148 28.53 -12.59 7.24
CA LYS A 148 29.17 -12.61 5.92
C LYS A 148 28.58 -11.57 4.97
N PRO A 149 29.39 -11.05 4.02
CA PRO A 149 28.88 -10.19 2.97
C PRO A 149 27.80 -10.91 2.13
N ILE A 150 26.68 -10.23 1.90
CA ILE A 150 25.57 -10.73 1.08
C ILE A 150 25.55 -9.94 -0.22
N HIS A 151 25.56 -10.64 -1.35
CA HIS A 151 25.41 -10.05 -2.66
C HIS A 151 24.10 -10.53 -3.30
N MET A 152 23.31 -9.60 -3.83
CA MET A 152 22.12 -9.89 -4.60
C MET A 152 22.24 -9.33 -6.01
N MET A 153 22.00 -10.16 -7.00
CA MET A 153 21.97 -9.76 -8.41
C MET A 153 20.60 -10.04 -8.99
N VAL A 154 19.99 -9.03 -9.62
CA VAL A 154 18.71 -9.15 -10.31
C VAL A 154 18.93 -8.90 -11.79
N ARG A 155 18.61 -9.89 -12.61
CA ARG A 155 18.71 -9.81 -14.09
C ARG A 155 17.39 -10.20 -14.71
N GLY A 156 17.03 -9.53 -15.81
CA GLY A 156 15.81 -9.83 -16.55
C GLY A 156 15.75 -9.05 -17.86
N GLY A 157 14.81 -9.41 -18.71
CA GLY A 157 14.50 -8.67 -19.94
C GLY A 157 13.66 -7.43 -19.61
N ALA A 158 12.57 -7.20 -20.35
CA ALA A 158 11.64 -6.07 -20.13
C ALA A 158 10.77 -6.27 -18.88
N TRP A 159 11.35 -6.23 -17.68
CA TRP A 159 10.65 -6.48 -16.41
C TRP A 159 10.19 -5.22 -15.67
N GLY A 160 10.26 -4.05 -16.35
CA GLY A 160 9.79 -2.78 -15.79
C GLY A 160 10.63 -2.32 -14.58
N MET A 161 11.94 -2.18 -14.76
CA MET A 161 12.89 -1.86 -13.69
C MET A 161 12.48 -0.64 -12.89
N ALA A 162 12.04 0.46 -13.51
CA ALA A 162 11.62 1.68 -12.83
C ALA A 162 10.48 1.46 -11.81
N CYS A 163 9.56 0.52 -12.09
CA CYS A 163 8.42 0.24 -11.22
C CYS A 163 8.68 -0.91 -10.24
N ASN A 164 9.63 -1.81 -10.54
CA ASN A 164 9.81 -3.04 -9.78
C ASN A 164 11.10 -3.10 -8.97
N SER A 165 12.10 -2.25 -9.26
CA SER A 165 13.36 -2.21 -8.50
C SER A 165 13.15 -2.00 -7.01
N ILE A 166 12.18 -1.20 -6.61
CA ILE A 166 11.86 -0.96 -5.20
C ILE A 166 11.56 -2.24 -4.43
N HIS A 167 10.91 -3.23 -5.06
CA HIS A 167 10.64 -4.51 -4.42
C HIS A 167 11.91 -5.34 -4.19
N PHE A 168 12.93 -5.17 -5.02
CA PHE A 168 14.22 -5.86 -4.84
C PHE A 168 15.10 -5.13 -3.84
N LEU A 169 15.06 -3.79 -3.83
CA LEU A 169 15.74 -2.99 -2.80
C LEU A 169 15.16 -3.26 -1.41
N ASP A 170 13.83 -3.30 -1.31
CA ASP A 170 13.13 -3.61 -0.06
C ASP A 170 13.46 -5.01 0.45
N ILE A 171 13.41 -6.03 -0.43
CA ILE A 171 13.72 -7.40 -0.01
C ILE A 171 15.20 -7.57 0.34
N PHE A 172 16.10 -6.88 -0.37
CA PHE A 172 17.53 -6.90 -0.02
C PHE A 172 17.75 -6.29 1.35
N SER A 173 17.22 -5.09 1.60
CA SER A 173 17.25 -4.44 2.92
C SER A 173 16.72 -5.36 4.04
N TYR A 174 15.59 -6.03 3.78
CA TYR A 174 15.02 -7.01 4.73
C TYR A 174 15.97 -8.19 4.99
N LEU A 175 16.59 -8.75 3.95
CA LEU A 175 17.46 -9.92 4.05
C LEU A 175 18.76 -9.59 4.82
N VAL A 176 19.35 -8.42 4.59
CA VAL A 176 20.59 -8.00 5.25
C VAL A 176 20.39 -7.33 6.61
N GLY A 177 19.13 -7.04 6.97
CA GLY A 177 18.82 -6.40 8.26
C GLY A 177 19.17 -4.93 8.37
N HIS A 178 19.45 -4.25 7.25
CA HIS A 178 19.79 -2.82 7.20
C HIS A 178 18.66 -2.00 6.56
N SER A 179 18.40 -0.80 7.10
CA SER A 179 17.38 0.13 6.60
C SER A 179 17.91 1.16 5.60
N SER A 180 19.23 1.40 5.56
CA SER A 180 19.87 2.37 4.65
C SER A 180 20.59 1.66 3.51
N LEU A 181 20.35 2.14 2.28
CA LEU A 181 21.05 1.69 1.07
C LEU A 181 21.71 2.92 0.41
N GLU A 182 22.94 2.76 -0.06
CA GLU A 182 23.66 3.79 -0.80
C GLU A 182 23.75 3.42 -2.27
N LEU A 183 23.36 4.34 -3.15
CA LEU A 183 23.57 4.20 -4.59
C LEU A 183 24.98 4.70 -4.94
N ARG A 184 25.87 3.81 -5.40
CA ARG A 184 27.25 4.18 -5.78
C ARG A 184 27.42 4.40 -7.27
N GLU A 185 26.77 3.61 -8.11
CA GLU A 185 26.82 3.73 -9.57
C GLU A 185 25.44 3.46 -10.17
N SER A 186 25.05 4.26 -11.17
CA SER A 186 23.93 3.98 -12.08
C SER A 186 24.43 4.07 -13.52
N LYS A 187 24.41 2.99 -14.25
CA LYS A 187 24.73 2.95 -15.69
C LYS A 187 23.48 2.77 -16.51
#